data_22ef11cadbe70044ee7b028eb6872f8f
#
_entry.id   22ef11cadbe70044ee7b028eb6872f8f
#
_cell.length_a   1.000
_cell.length_b   1.000
_cell.length_c   1.000
_cell.angle_alpha   90.00
_cell.angle_beta   90.00
_cell.angle_gamma   90.00
#
_symmetry.space_group_name_H-M   'P 1'
#
loop_
_entity.id
_entity.type
_entity.pdbx_description
1 polymer ?
#
loop_
_entity_poly.entity_id
_entity_poly.type
_entity_poly.pdbx_seq_one_letter_code
_entity_poly.pdbx_strand_id
1 'polypeptide(L)'
;HEGTGNLYSCQLDGAGLRRHTDHDGFYARNASTDGRRVIYQCAGEIWLLDGLDSEARRVEVSLGAAASAPAPRFVSAADQLDGLSCDESGRASAVEVAGTVHWLTHRDGPARALSVAPGARARLPTVLGTTGHVLWVSDAGGEDALEIAPAAGQDGGPSAPRRLAAGQLGMVQAVAAAPDGATVAVASRDGRLSVVDLATGAVTALAASQDGPVTGLAFSPDSAWLAWSH
;
A
#
# COMPACT_ATOMS: atom_id res chain seq x y z
N HIS A 1 -25.89 6.61 0.71
CA HIS A 1 -26.39 7.67 -0.18
C HIS A 1 -25.21 8.58 -0.50
N GLU A 2 -25.04 9.03 -1.67
CA GLU A 2 -23.99 9.97 -2.12
C GLU A 2 -22.53 9.41 -2.01
N GLY A 3 -22.33 8.10 -2.10
CA GLY A 3 -21.00 7.49 -2.14
C GLY A 3 -20.40 7.17 -0.78
N THR A 4 -20.26 8.14 0.13
CA THR A 4 -19.70 7.92 1.48
C THR A 4 -20.79 7.85 2.53
N GLY A 5 -20.75 6.80 3.39
CA GLY A 5 -21.70 6.63 4.50
C GLY A 5 -21.49 7.66 5.60
N ASN A 6 -22.52 8.47 5.87
CA ASN A 6 -22.56 9.46 6.92
C ASN A 6 -23.64 9.13 7.95
N LEU A 7 -23.71 9.87 9.06
CA LEU A 7 -24.77 9.71 10.06
C LEU A 7 -26.01 10.50 9.63
N TYR A 8 -27.15 9.82 9.74
CA TYR A 8 -28.46 10.40 9.48
C TYR A 8 -29.42 10.08 10.63
N SER A 9 -30.39 10.91 10.81
CA SER A 9 -31.57 10.64 11.65
C SER A 9 -32.86 10.80 10.84
N CYS A 10 -33.90 10.10 11.23
CA CYS A 10 -35.26 10.27 10.72
C CYS A 10 -36.25 9.94 11.83
N GLN A 11 -37.50 10.27 11.63
CA GLN A 11 -38.62 9.80 12.46
C GLN A 11 -38.89 8.31 12.23
N LEU A 12 -39.66 7.68 13.12
CA LEU A 12 -39.97 6.24 13.00
C LEU A 12 -40.74 5.87 11.74
N ASP A 13 -41.48 6.81 11.17
CA ASP A 13 -42.17 6.70 9.90
C ASP A 13 -41.30 7.00 8.67
N GLY A 14 -40.00 7.30 8.89
CA GLY A 14 -39.03 7.66 7.85
C GLY A 14 -39.05 9.14 7.45
N ALA A 15 -39.97 9.95 7.99
CA ALA A 15 -39.99 11.37 7.69
C ALA A 15 -38.85 12.14 8.37
N GLY A 16 -38.56 13.33 7.90
CA GLY A 16 -37.56 14.22 8.51
C GLY A 16 -36.13 13.72 8.43
N LEU A 17 -35.76 13.02 7.35
CA LEU A 17 -34.39 12.56 7.13
C LEU A 17 -33.43 13.73 7.16
N ARG A 18 -32.44 13.68 8.07
CA ARG A 18 -31.45 14.72 8.26
C ARG A 18 -30.06 14.14 8.36
N ARG A 19 -29.11 14.72 7.66
CA ARG A 19 -27.66 14.39 7.71
C ARG A 19 -27.00 15.17 8.86
N HIS A 20 -26.08 14.51 9.59
CA HIS A 20 -25.37 15.06 10.76
C HIS A 20 -23.86 15.10 10.60
N THR A 21 -23.29 14.45 9.59
CA THR A 21 -21.84 14.43 9.35
C THR A 21 -21.55 14.55 7.86
N ASP A 22 -20.36 15.10 7.52
CA ASP A 22 -19.93 15.38 6.15
C ASP A 22 -18.57 14.74 5.83
N HIS A 23 -18.42 13.46 6.19
CA HIS A 23 -17.24 12.69 5.79
C HIS A 23 -17.29 12.39 4.30
N ASP A 24 -16.16 12.54 3.60
CA ASP A 24 -16.00 12.31 2.15
C ASP A 24 -15.07 11.13 1.82
N GLY A 25 -14.08 10.81 2.69
CA GLY A 25 -13.11 9.76 2.45
C GLY A 25 -13.46 8.41 3.06
N PHE A 26 -14.07 8.38 4.25
CA PHE A 26 -14.35 7.15 5.00
C PHE A 26 -15.76 7.14 5.56
N TYR A 27 -16.33 5.95 5.68
CA TYR A 27 -17.69 5.76 6.21
C TYR A 27 -17.76 5.94 7.71
N ALA A 28 -18.78 6.68 8.18
CA ALA A 28 -19.22 6.64 9.57
C ALA A 28 -19.86 5.26 9.84
N ARG A 29 -19.38 4.56 10.88
CA ARG A 29 -19.80 3.19 11.22
C ARG A 29 -20.04 3.04 12.72
N ASN A 30 -20.77 2.00 13.10
CA ASN A 30 -20.95 1.58 14.49
C ASN A 30 -21.44 2.71 15.41
N ALA A 31 -22.41 3.49 14.92
CA ALA A 31 -22.99 4.55 15.72
C ALA A 31 -23.74 3.99 16.94
N SER A 32 -23.50 4.62 18.11
CA SER A 32 -24.18 4.32 19.36
C SER A 32 -24.55 5.61 20.08
N THR A 33 -25.60 5.58 20.89
CA THR A 33 -26.12 6.77 21.57
C THR A 33 -26.49 6.48 23.03
N ASP A 34 -26.35 7.49 23.87
CA ASP A 34 -26.88 7.53 25.24
C ASP A 34 -28.25 8.28 25.33
N GLY A 35 -28.87 8.54 24.19
CA GLY A 35 -30.10 9.31 24.06
C GLY A 35 -29.89 10.81 23.85
N ARG A 36 -28.66 11.31 23.99
CA ARG A 36 -28.27 12.71 23.76
C ARG A 36 -27.07 12.83 22.83
N ARG A 37 -26.00 12.12 23.17
CA ARG A 37 -24.75 12.12 22.42
C ARG A 37 -24.74 10.92 21.46
N VAL A 38 -24.03 11.07 20.35
CA VAL A 38 -23.78 9.98 19.41
C VAL A 38 -22.27 9.78 19.26
N ILE A 39 -21.80 8.57 19.52
CA ILE A 39 -20.45 8.14 19.28
C ILE A 39 -20.42 7.23 18.07
N TYR A 40 -19.37 7.32 17.23
CA TYR A 40 -19.23 6.51 16.04
C TYR A 40 -17.75 6.38 15.63
N GLN A 41 -17.48 5.48 14.69
CA GLN A 41 -16.16 5.28 14.11
C GLN A 41 -16.10 5.87 12.70
N CYS A 42 -14.97 6.52 12.36
CA CYS A 42 -14.65 6.96 11.01
C CYS A 42 -13.13 6.98 10.83
N ALA A 43 -12.61 6.41 9.76
CA ALA A 43 -11.16 6.33 9.45
C ALA A 43 -10.30 5.72 10.57
N GLY A 44 -10.82 4.72 11.32
CA GLY A 44 -10.12 4.12 12.46
C GLY A 44 -10.13 4.96 13.74
N GLU A 45 -10.74 6.15 13.72
CA GLU A 45 -10.84 7.09 14.82
C GLU A 45 -12.23 7.03 15.47
N ILE A 46 -12.30 7.44 16.74
CA ILE A 46 -13.57 7.60 17.47
C ILE A 46 -14.02 9.06 17.37
N TRP A 47 -15.26 9.24 16.99
CA TRP A 47 -15.90 10.56 16.84
C TRP A 47 -17.11 10.69 17.75
N LEU A 48 -17.40 11.92 18.18
CA LEU A 48 -18.50 12.24 19.08
C LEU A 48 -19.28 13.47 18.59
N LEU A 49 -20.59 13.32 18.58
CA LEU A 49 -21.57 14.42 18.52
C LEU A 49 -22.11 14.63 19.93
N ASP A 50 -21.93 15.80 20.53
CA ASP A 50 -22.50 16.14 21.85
C ASP A 50 -24.02 16.34 21.81
N GLY A 51 -24.58 16.39 20.62
CA GLY A 51 -26.01 16.42 20.28
C GLY A 51 -26.15 16.36 18.77
N LEU A 52 -27.36 16.09 18.26
CA LEU A 52 -27.59 15.98 16.80
C LEU A 52 -27.39 17.30 16.03
N ASP A 53 -27.33 18.44 16.73
CA ASP A 53 -27.08 19.76 16.15
C ASP A 53 -25.64 20.25 16.37
N SER A 54 -24.79 19.44 16.99
CA SER A 54 -23.40 19.75 17.25
C SER A 54 -22.50 19.34 16.10
N GLU A 55 -21.36 20.01 15.94
CA GLU A 55 -20.30 19.54 15.07
C GLU A 55 -19.66 18.26 15.62
N ALA A 56 -19.29 17.35 14.71
CA ALA A 56 -18.59 16.15 15.07
C ALA A 56 -17.13 16.47 15.47
N ARG A 57 -16.69 15.96 16.62
CA ARG A 57 -15.31 16.10 17.06
C ARG A 57 -14.65 14.75 17.27
N ARG A 58 -13.37 14.64 16.98
CA ARG A 58 -12.58 13.46 17.27
C ARG A 58 -12.35 13.33 18.79
N VAL A 59 -12.49 12.11 19.29
CA VAL A 59 -12.15 11.77 20.66
C VAL A 59 -10.70 11.29 20.68
N GLU A 60 -9.83 12.02 21.38
CA GLU A 60 -8.46 11.58 21.62
C GLU A 60 -8.45 10.48 22.67
N VAL A 61 -7.94 9.31 22.27
CA VAL A 61 -7.75 8.18 23.17
C VAL A 61 -6.27 8.00 23.43
N SER A 62 -5.87 8.24 24.67
CA SER A 62 -4.50 7.99 25.12
C SER A 62 -4.45 6.68 25.89
N LEU A 63 -3.69 5.71 25.38
CA LEU A 63 -3.45 4.47 26.11
C LEU A 63 -2.31 4.68 27.10
N GLY A 64 -2.61 4.62 28.39
CA GLY A 64 -1.63 4.73 29.47
C GLY A 64 -0.75 3.48 29.67
N ALA A 65 -0.67 2.60 28.65
CA ALA A 65 0.17 1.42 28.73
C ALA A 65 1.64 1.77 28.47
N ALA A 66 2.54 1.06 29.14
CA ALA A 66 3.97 1.15 28.86
C ALA A 66 4.21 0.88 27.36
N ALA A 67 5.02 1.70 26.71
CA ALA A 67 5.37 1.59 25.29
C ALA A 67 6.29 0.36 25.00
N SER A 68 5.98 -0.78 25.58
CA SER A 68 6.74 -2.03 25.37
C SER A 68 6.40 -2.72 24.04
N ALA A 69 5.20 -2.47 23.48
CA ALA A 69 4.77 -3.06 22.22
C ALA A 69 5.63 -2.63 20.99
N PRO A 70 6.12 -1.37 20.91
CA PRO A 70 7.03 -0.94 19.85
C PRO A 70 8.50 -1.34 20.06
N ALA A 71 8.83 -2.01 21.18
CA ALA A 71 10.22 -2.40 21.43
C ALA A 71 10.70 -3.38 20.34
N PRO A 72 11.92 -3.21 19.81
CA PRO A 72 12.49 -4.13 18.84
C PRO A 72 12.52 -5.55 19.41
N ARG A 73 12.06 -6.52 18.63
CA ARG A 73 12.09 -7.93 18.99
C ARG A 73 12.65 -8.76 17.83
N PHE A 74 13.34 -9.82 18.15
CA PHE A 74 13.76 -10.79 17.15
C PHE A 74 12.53 -11.55 16.62
N VAL A 75 12.44 -11.69 15.30
CA VAL A 75 11.45 -12.52 14.61
C VAL A 75 12.17 -13.51 13.73
N SER A 76 11.56 -14.69 13.52
CA SER A 76 12.05 -15.64 12.52
C SER A 76 11.78 -15.08 11.13
N ALA A 77 12.83 -14.82 10.36
CA ALA A 77 12.71 -14.33 8.99
C ALA A 77 11.98 -15.34 8.10
N ALA A 78 12.19 -16.64 8.32
CA ALA A 78 11.54 -17.71 7.55
C ALA A 78 10.02 -17.72 7.72
N ASP A 79 9.53 -17.40 8.92
CA ASP A 79 8.09 -17.37 9.22
C ASP A 79 7.40 -16.08 8.74
N GLN A 80 8.17 -15.10 8.27
CA GLN A 80 7.70 -13.77 7.86
C GLN A 80 8.10 -13.44 6.41
N LEU A 81 8.45 -14.44 5.63
CA LEU A 81 8.81 -14.30 4.23
C LEU A 81 7.54 -14.24 3.37
N ASP A 82 7.24 -13.09 2.77
CA ASP A 82 6.03 -12.88 1.96
C ASP A 82 6.33 -12.80 0.45
N GLY A 83 7.47 -12.27 0.05
CA GLY A 83 7.82 -12.06 -1.34
C GLY A 83 9.29 -12.32 -1.66
N LEU A 84 9.56 -12.79 -2.88
CA LEU A 84 10.90 -13.09 -3.37
C LEU A 84 11.02 -12.74 -4.85
N SER A 85 12.12 -12.08 -5.22
CA SER A 85 12.54 -11.89 -6.60
C SER A 85 14.03 -12.12 -6.73
N CYS A 86 14.44 -13.08 -7.56
CA CYS A 86 15.86 -13.38 -7.82
C CYS A 86 16.41 -12.45 -8.89
N ASP A 87 17.71 -12.18 -8.81
CA ASP A 87 18.45 -11.58 -9.92
C ASP A 87 18.64 -12.59 -11.06
N GLU A 88 18.97 -12.13 -12.26
CA GLU A 88 19.16 -12.99 -13.44
C GLU A 88 20.30 -14.02 -13.26
N SER A 89 21.29 -13.70 -12.45
CA SER A 89 22.42 -14.60 -12.20
C SER A 89 22.08 -15.72 -11.21
N GLY A 90 20.97 -15.64 -10.48
CA GLY A 90 20.59 -16.53 -9.41
C GLY A 90 21.52 -16.46 -8.18
N ARG A 91 22.29 -15.38 -8.02
CA ARG A 91 23.26 -15.21 -6.94
C ARG A 91 22.79 -14.30 -5.82
N ALA A 92 21.73 -13.54 -6.07
CA ALA A 92 21.17 -12.62 -5.10
C ALA A 92 19.65 -12.55 -5.25
N SER A 93 18.99 -12.05 -4.22
CA SER A 93 17.53 -11.86 -4.22
C SER A 93 17.11 -10.63 -3.44
N ALA A 94 16.02 -10.03 -3.90
CA ALA A 94 15.23 -9.13 -3.10
C ALA A 94 14.15 -9.94 -2.39
N VAL A 95 14.03 -9.79 -1.08
CA VAL A 95 13.06 -10.51 -0.25
C VAL A 95 12.24 -9.57 0.62
N GLU A 96 10.96 -9.85 0.75
CA GLU A 96 10.07 -9.19 1.70
C GLU A 96 10.01 -10.02 2.98
N VAL A 97 10.41 -9.39 4.10
CA VAL A 97 10.32 -10.00 5.43
C VAL A 97 9.64 -9.02 6.36
N ALA A 98 8.51 -9.40 6.93
CA ALA A 98 7.74 -8.58 7.88
C ALA A 98 7.48 -7.14 7.37
N GLY A 99 7.18 -6.98 6.08
CA GLY A 99 6.89 -5.68 5.46
C GLY A 99 8.12 -4.80 5.19
N THR A 100 9.31 -5.36 5.22
CA THR A 100 10.56 -4.70 4.85
C THR A 100 11.22 -5.45 3.71
N VAL A 101 11.68 -4.72 2.69
CA VAL A 101 12.43 -5.32 1.57
C VAL A 101 13.91 -5.32 1.86
N HIS A 102 14.51 -6.48 1.71
CA HIS A 102 15.93 -6.71 1.90
C HIS A 102 16.57 -7.24 0.62
N TRP A 103 17.81 -6.85 0.39
CA TRP A 103 18.70 -7.47 -0.58
C TRP A 103 19.65 -8.42 0.12
N LEU A 104 19.80 -9.62 -0.40
CA LEU A 104 20.73 -10.61 0.11
C LEU A 104 21.41 -11.35 -1.03
N THR A 105 22.67 -11.65 -0.82
CA THR A 105 23.45 -12.55 -1.68
C THR A 105 23.38 -13.98 -1.14
N HIS A 106 23.34 -14.99 -2.05
CA HIS A 106 23.05 -16.37 -1.64
C HIS A 106 24.25 -17.08 -0.98
N ARG A 107 25.45 -16.55 -1.12
CA ARG A 107 26.66 -17.19 -0.58
C ARG A 107 27.38 -16.33 0.44
N ASP A 108 27.67 -15.10 0.07
CA ASP A 108 28.56 -14.22 0.83
C ASP A 108 27.93 -12.85 1.02
N GLY A 109 28.14 -12.25 2.17
CA GLY A 109 27.71 -10.89 2.48
C GLY A 109 26.49 -10.81 3.39
N PRO A 110 26.26 -9.66 4.03
CA PRO A 110 25.13 -9.44 4.90
C PRO A 110 23.84 -9.18 4.11
N ALA A 111 22.69 -9.54 4.69
CA ALA A 111 21.41 -9.04 4.26
C ALA A 111 21.35 -7.53 4.51
N ARG A 112 20.83 -6.78 3.55
CA ARG A 112 20.73 -5.31 3.62
C ARG A 112 19.28 -4.88 3.45
N ALA A 113 18.74 -4.09 4.38
CA ALA A 113 17.45 -3.46 4.21
C ALA A 113 17.51 -2.40 3.10
N LEU A 114 16.58 -2.47 2.15
CA LEU A 114 16.41 -1.48 1.08
C LEU A 114 15.33 -0.45 1.46
N SER A 115 14.22 -0.92 2.06
CA SER A 115 13.19 -0.05 2.60
C SER A 115 13.44 0.20 4.08
N VAL A 116 13.52 1.47 4.48
CA VAL A 116 13.89 1.87 5.85
C VAL A 116 12.93 2.90 6.45
N ALA A 117 11.82 3.20 5.79
CA ALA A 117 10.83 4.15 6.30
C ALA A 117 10.10 3.54 7.52
N PRO A 118 10.22 4.12 8.72
CA PRO A 118 9.52 3.62 9.91
C PRO A 118 8.00 3.64 9.74
N GLY A 119 7.34 2.53 10.11
CA GLY A 119 5.88 2.42 10.04
C GLY A 119 5.30 2.24 8.63
N ALA A 120 6.14 2.22 7.59
CA ALA A 120 5.74 1.90 6.23
C ALA A 120 5.88 0.41 5.95
N ARG A 121 4.97 -0.11 5.12
CA ARG A 121 5.05 -1.47 4.59
C ARG A 121 5.62 -1.45 3.17
N ALA A 122 6.68 -2.21 2.95
CA ALA A 122 7.26 -2.47 1.64
C ALA A 122 6.98 -3.92 1.24
N ARG A 123 6.46 -4.13 0.04
CA ARG A 123 6.00 -5.43 -0.45
C ARG A 123 6.22 -5.61 -1.95
N LEU A 124 6.04 -6.81 -2.45
CA LEU A 124 6.20 -7.16 -3.86
C LEU A 124 7.57 -6.76 -4.42
N PRO A 125 8.68 -7.18 -3.79
CA PRO A 125 10.00 -6.86 -4.28
C PRO A 125 10.18 -7.42 -5.70
N THR A 126 10.73 -6.62 -6.60
CA THR A 126 10.96 -6.98 -8.00
C THR A 126 12.33 -6.50 -8.42
N VAL A 127 13.19 -7.43 -8.84
CA VAL A 127 14.49 -7.08 -9.43
C VAL A 127 14.27 -6.60 -10.85
N LEU A 128 14.87 -5.48 -11.21
CA LEU A 128 14.69 -4.84 -12.52
C LEU A 128 15.77 -5.31 -13.51
N GLY A 129 15.59 -6.50 -14.07
CA GLY A 129 16.51 -7.09 -15.05
C GLY A 129 17.97 -6.99 -14.60
N THR A 130 18.86 -6.57 -15.50
CA THR A 130 20.29 -6.37 -15.23
C THR A 130 20.65 -4.96 -14.71
N THR A 131 19.67 -4.12 -14.43
CA THR A 131 19.92 -2.69 -14.05
C THR A 131 20.60 -2.51 -12.69
N GLY A 132 20.64 -3.55 -11.87
CA GLY A 132 21.15 -3.50 -10.51
C GLY A 132 20.23 -2.77 -9.52
N HIS A 133 18.97 -2.56 -9.90
CA HIS A 133 17.96 -1.92 -9.05
C HIS A 133 16.89 -2.91 -8.62
N VAL A 134 16.29 -2.61 -7.48
CA VAL A 134 15.11 -3.29 -6.93
C VAL A 134 13.98 -2.29 -6.84
N LEU A 135 12.80 -2.72 -7.28
CA LEU A 135 11.54 -2.02 -7.14
C LEU A 135 10.71 -2.73 -6.07
N TRP A 136 9.91 -1.98 -5.34
CA TRP A 136 8.87 -2.50 -4.44
C TRP A 136 7.68 -1.55 -4.37
N VAL A 137 6.58 -2.04 -3.83
CA VAL A 137 5.40 -1.22 -3.51
C VAL A 137 5.52 -0.76 -2.06
N SER A 138 5.30 0.52 -1.79
CA SER A 138 5.40 1.13 -0.47
C SER A 138 4.22 2.04 -0.16
N ASP A 139 3.69 1.95 1.05
CA ASP A 139 2.64 2.81 1.56
C ASP A 139 3.17 3.98 2.42
N ALA A 140 4.45 4.27 2.38
CA ALA A 140 5.12 5.30 3.19
C ALA A 140 4.51 6.72 3.06
N GLY A 141 3.69 6.97 2.05
CA GLY A 141 2.95 8.24 1.87
C GLY A 141 1.47 8.14 2.18
N GLY A 142 1.01 7.04 2.82
CA GLY A 142 -0.40 6.80 3.11
C GLY A 142 -1.13 6.03 2.01
N GLU A 143 -0.62 6.04 0.78
CA GLU A 143 -1.12 5.29 -0.37
C GLU A 143 0.02 4.52 -1.05
N ASP A 144 -0.34 3.45 -1.77
CA ASP A 144 0.62 2.66 -2.52
C ASP A 144 1.32 3.49 -3.60
N ALA A 145 2.63 3.35 -3.64
CA ALA A 145 3.48 3.91 -4.68
C ALA A 145 4.59 2.91 -5.01
N LEU A 146 5.27 3.10 -6.13
CA LEU A 146 6.47 2.34 -6.44
C LEU A 146 7.69 3.07 -5.85
N GLU A 147 8.56 2.30 -5.24
CA GLU A 147 9.87 2.78 -4.79
C GLU A 147 10.97 1.96 -5.46
N ILE A 148 12.06 2.63 -5.85
CA ILE A 148 13.20 2.03 -6.54
C ILE A 148 14.50 2.46 -5.87
N ALA A 149 15.37 1.51 -5.59
CA ALA A 149 16.72 1.78 -5.09
C ALA A 149 17.76 0.82 -5.70
N PRO A 150 19.05 1.23 -5.73
CA PRO A 150 20.13 0.32 -6.08
C PRO A 150 20.21 -0.84 -5.10
N ALA A 151 20.32 -2.07 -5.61
CA ALA A 151 20.49 -3.28 -4.80
C ALA A 151 21.78 -3.23 -3.97
N ALA A 152 22.87 -2.74 -4.55
CA ALA A 152 24.18 -2.67 -3.90
C ALA A 152 24.32 -1.54 -2.85
N GLY A 153 23.38 -0.57 -2.83
CA GLY A 153 23.53 0.65 -2.04
C GLY A 153 24.63 1.56 -2.58
N GLN A 154 24.65 2.81 -2.12
CA GLN A 154 25.79 3.72 -2.37
C GLN A 154 26.61 3.82 -1.08
N ASP A 155 27.93 3.77 -1.21
CA ASP A 155 28.89 3.91 -0.09
C ASP A 155 28.61 3.00 1.13
N GLY A 156 28.04 1.81 0.89
CA GLY A 156 27.78 0.81 1.93
C GLY A 156 26.54 1.07 2.79
N GLY A 157 25.78 2.16 2.56
CA GLY A 157 24.52 2.48 3.24
C GLY A 157 23.28 2.30 2.35
N PRO A 158 22.07 2.33 2.93
CA PRO A 158 20.84 2.39 2.17
C PRO A 158 20.75 3.71 1.40
N SER A 159 20.46 3.64 0.10
CA SER A 159 20.13 4.83 -0.69
C SER A 159 18.67 5.21 -0.44
N ALA A 160 18.39 6.52 -0.39
CA ALA A 160 17.00 6.97 -0.39
C ALA A 160 16.29 6.47 -1.67
N PRO A 161 15.16 5.77 -1.56
CA PRO A 161 14.48 5.26 -2.73
C PRO A 161 13.86 6.40 -3.53
N ARG A 162 13.83 6.26 -4.85
CA ARG A 162 13.07 7.13 -5.72
C ARG A 162 11.62 6.65 -5.75
N ARG A 163 10.67 7.53 -5.42
CA ARG A 163 9.25 7.24 -5.37
C ARG A 163 8.56 7.66 -6.66
N LEU A 164 7.71 6.78 -7.21
CA LEU A 164 7.00 6.96 -8.49
C LEU A 164 5.51 6.65 -8.32
N ALA A 165 4.69 7.26 -9.17
CA ALA A 165 3.27 7.00 -9.33
C ALA A 165 2.44 7.11 -8.04
N ALA A 166 2.88 7.93 -7.06
CA ALA A 166 2.16 8.17 -5.82
C ALA A 166 0.77 8.74 -6.09
N GLY A 167 -0.27 8.21 -5.41
CA GLY A 167 -1.66 8.62 -5.56
C GLY A 167 -2.32 8.23 -6.90
N GLN A 168 -1.65 7.43 -7.74
CA GLN A 168 -2.16 7.08 -9.07
C GLN A 168 -2.51 5.59 -9.23
N LEU A 169 -1.98 4.73 -8.38
CA LEU A 169 -2.06 3.29 -8.56
C LEU A 169 -3.25 2.65 -7.81
N GLY A 170 -3.78 3.30 -6.78
CA GLY A 170 -4.69 2.66 -5.84
C GLY A 170 -4.00 1.56 -5.05
N MET A 171 -4.76 0.56 -4.56
CA MET A 171 -4.19 -0.59 -3.84
C MET A 171 -3.57 -1.58 -4.84
N VAL A 172 -2.26 -1.63 -4.89
CA VAL A 172 -1.52 -2.52 -5.79
C VAL A 172 -1.62 -3.97 -5.32
N GLN A 173 -1.95 -4.87 -6.22
CA GLN A 173 -2.06 -6.32 -5.96
C GLN A 173 -0.89 -7.11 -6.55
N ALA A 174 -0.45 -6.76 -7.76
CA ALA A 174 0.64 -7.42 -8.43
C ALA A 174 1.47 -6.44 -9.26
N VAL A 175 2.74 -6.76 -9.42
CA VAL A 175 3.67 -6.04 -10.29
C VAL A 175 4.45 -7.04 -11.14
N ALA A 176 4.78 -6.65 -12.37
CA ALA A 176 5.69 -7.38 -13.23
C ALA A 176 6.60 -6.38 -13.94
N ALA A 177 7.91 -6.56 -13.83
CA ALA A 177 8.87 -5.73 -14.56
C ALA A 177 9.09 -6.26 -15.97
N ALA A 178 9.26 -5.37 -16.92
CA ALA A 178 9.77 -5.71 -18.24
C ALA A 178 11.24 -6.16 -18.13
N PRO A 179 11.69 -7.15 -18.92
CA PRO A 179 13.06 -7.64 -18.87
C PRO A 179 14.13 -6.58 -19.08
N ASP A 180 13.87 -5.54 -19.88
CA ASP A 180 14.77 -4.40 -20.08
C ASP A 180 14.89 -3.47 -18.86
N GLY A 181 14.02 -3.65 -17.84
CA GLY A 181 14.00 -2.82 -16.65
C GLY A 181 13.53 -1.39 -16.85
N ALA A 182 12.92 -1.07 -18.01
CA ALA A 182 12.46 0.29 -18.32
C ALA A 182 11.03 0.56 -17.87
N THR A 183 10.19 -0.47 -17.84
CA THR A 183 8.78 -0.36 -17.50
C THR A 183 8.33 -1.43 -16.52
N VAL A 184 7.23 -1.15 -15.81
CA VAL A 184 6.58 -2.11 -14.92
C VAL A 184 5.07 -2.09 -15.12
N ALA A 185 4.48 -3.27 -15.24
CA ALA A 185 3.03 -3.45 -15.21
C ALA A 185 2.55 -3.54 -13.75
N VAL A 186 1.46 -2.85 -13.46
CA VAL A 186 0.86 -2.77 -12.13
C VAL A 186 -0.61 -3.14 -12.23
N ALA A 187 -1.01 -4.20 -11.55
CA ALA A 187 -2.41 -4.57 -11.37
C ALA A 187 -2.89 -4.08 -10.00
N SER A 188 -3.99 -3.35 -10.00
CA SER A 188 -4.61 -2.82 -8.80
C SER A 188 -5.83 -3.67 -8.40
N ARG A 189 -6.18 -3.65 -7.12
CA ARG A 189 -7.26 -4.47 -6.56
C ARG A 189 -8.65 -4.12 -7.10
N ASP A 190 -8.81 -2.92 -7.62
CA ASP A 190 -10.02 -2.42 -8.26
C ASP A 190 -10.15 -2.84 -9.75
N GLY A 191 -9.31 -3.77 -10.21
CA GLY A 191 -9.32 -4.29 -11.57
C GLY A 191 -8.55 -3.47 -12.60
N ARG A 192 -7.94 -2.35 -12.21
CA ARG A 192 -7.11 -1.54 -13.12
C ARG A 192 -5.78 -2.23 -13.41
N LEU A 193 -5.38 -2.18 -14.68
CA LEU A 193 -4.06 -2.52 -15.15
C LEU A 193 -3.40 -1.28 -15.75
N SER A 194 -2.23 -0.94 -15.28
CA SER A 194 -1.44 0.19 -15.78
C SER A 194 -0.01 -0.21 -16.05
N VAL A 195 0.67 0.53 -16.93
CA VAL A 195 2.13 0.45 -17.11
C VAL A 195 2.75 1.76 -16.61
N VAL A 196 3.83 1.64 -15.89
CA VAL A 196 4.59 2.77 -15.38
C VAL A 196 5.96 2.80 -16.05
N ASP A 197 6.29 3.91 -16.68
CA ASP A 197 7.63 4.20 -17.18
C ASP A 197 8.56 4.52 -16.01
N LEU A 198 9.60 3.74 -15.83
CA LEU A 198 10.47 3.86 -14.65
C LEU A 198 11.45 5.04 -14.72
N ALA A 199 11.68 5.63 -15.89
CA ALA A 199 12.51 6.83 -16.00
C ALA A 199 11.75 8.09 -15.62
N THR A 200 10.53 8.23 -16.14
CA THR A 200 9.70 9.44 -15.99
C THR A 200 8.69 9.36 -14.86
N GLY A 201 8.27 8.16 -14.47
CA GLY A 201 7.17 7.93 -13.54
C GLY A 201 5.78 8.06 -14.18
N ALA A 202 5.71 8.19 -15.50
CA ALA A 202 4.44 8.30 -16.23
C ALA A 202 3.63 7.01 -16.11
N VAL A 203 2.34 7.14 -15.79
CA VAL A 203 1.40 6.04 -15.65
C VAL A 203 0.47 6.02 -16.85
N THR A 204 0.43 4.89 -17.56
CA THR A 204 -0.48 4.66 -18.69
C THR A 204 -1.45 3.55 -18.34
N ALA A 205 -2.75 3.85 -18.32
CA ALA A 205 -3.78 2.85 -18.13
C ALA A 205 -3.90 1.97 -19.39
N LEU A 206 -3.89 0.64 -19.22
CA LEU A 206 -4.04 -0.32 -20.31
C LEU A 206 -5.43 -0.96 -20.34
N ALA A 207 -5.94 -1.34 -19.19
CA ALA A 207 -7.21 -2.05 -19.04
C ALA A 207 -7.87 -1.77 -17.70
N ALA A 208 -9.17 -2.03 -17.65
CA ALA A 208 -9.94 -2.07 -16.42
C ALA A 208 -10.91 -3.25 -16.49
N SER A 209 -10.75 -4.21 -15.58
CA SER A 209 -11.66 -5.35 -15.42
C SER A 209 -12.79 -4.99 -14.46
N GLN A 210 -14.00 -5.39 -14.79
CA GLN A 210 -15.17 -5.28 -13.88
C GLN A 210 -15.46 -6.60 -13.16
N ASP A 211 -14.84 -7.70 -13.58
CA ASP A 211 -15.09 -9.04 -13.07
C ASP A 211 -14.14 -9.43 -11.93
N GLY A 212 -13.16 -8.61 -11.64
CA GLY A 212 -12.19 -8.84 -10.56
C GLY A 212 -10.79 -8.30 -10.87
N PRO A 213 -9.86 -8.55 -9.96
CA PRO A 213 -8.48 -8.09 -10.14
C PRO A 213 -7.79 -8.80 -11.32
N VAL A 214 -6.98 -8.05 -12.04
CA VAL A 214 -6.10 -8.59 -13.08
C VAL A 214 -4.99 -9.44 -12.45
N THR A 215 -4.72 -10.60 -13.02
CA THR A 215 -3.70 -11.55 -12.55
C THR A 215 -2.81 -12.04 -13.68
N GLY A 216 -1.77 -12.84 -13.36
CA GLY A 216 -0.92 -13.51 -14.35
C GLY A 216 -0.13 -12.57 -15.24
N LEU A 217 0.33 -11.45 -14.69
CA LEU A 217 1.14 -10.47 -15.44
C LEU A 217 2.44 -11.09 -15.93
N ALA A 218 2.71 -11.03 -17.22
CA ALA A 218 3.98 -11.46 -17.80
C ALA A 218 4.36 -10.63 -19.02
N PHE A 219 5.59 -10.10 -19.01
CA PHE A 219 6.16 -9.49 -20.19
C PHE A 219 6.80 -10.55 -21.10
N SER A 220 6.79 -10.29 -22.41
CA SER A 220 7.60 -11.05 -23.36
C SER A 220 9.10 -10.80 -23.13
N PRO A 221 9.98 -11.75 -23.54
CA PRO A 221 11.42 -11.60 -23.36
C PRO A 221 12.04 -10.37 -24.03
N ASP A 222 11.41 -9.87 -25.08
CA ASP A 222 11.81 -8.66 -25.80
C ASP A 222 11.20 -7.36 -25.24
N SER A 223 10.48 -7.45 -24.09
CA SER A 223 9.77 -6.34 -23.44
C SER A 223 8.68 -5.69 -24.30
N ALA A 224 8.32 -6.24 -25.45
CA ALA A 224 7.40 -5.62 -26.40
C ALA A 224 5.92 -5.92 -26.10
N TRP A 225 5.63 -7.01 -25.40
CA TRP A 225 4.28 -7.49 -25.14
C TRP A 225 4.06 -7.73 -23.67
N LEU A 226 2.84 -7.46 -23.21
CA LEU A 226 2.36 -7.80 -21.87
C LEU A 226 1.14 -8.72 -21.99
N ALA A 227 1.19 -9.87 -21.33
CA ALA A 227 0.07 -10.79 -21.18
C ALA A 227 -0.50 -10.70 -19.76
N TRP A 228 -1.83 -10.86 -19.63
CA TRP A 228 -2.54 -10.94 -18.36
C TRP A 228 -3.83 -11.75 -18.48
N SER A 229 -4.43 -12.08 -17.36
CA SER A 229 -5.77 -12.70 -17.27
C SER A 229 -6.69 -11.92 -16.29
N HIS A 230 -8.00 -12.01 -16.53
CA HIS A 230 -9.06 -11.41 -15.70
C HIS A 230 -10.35 -12.22 -15.81
#